data_a7529a6607b8dd9827b1fa6f8bd2bacd
#
_entry.id   a7529a6607b8dd9827b1fa6f8bd2bacd
#
_cell.length_a   1.000
_cell.length_b   1.000
_cell.length_c   1.000
_cell.angle_alpha   90.00
_cell.angle_beta   90.00
_cell.angle_gamma   90.00
#
_symmetry.space_group_name_H-M   'P 1'
#
loop_
_entity.id
_entity.type
_entity.pdbx_description
1 polymer ?
#
loop_
_entity_poly.entity_id
_entity_poly.type
_entity_poly.pdbx_seq_one_letter_code
_entity_poly.pdbx_strand_id
1 'polypeptide(L)'
;MTTVYLAMICGVIAVLYGFVTSRQVLAASPGNAKMQDIAAAIQEGAKAYLGRQYTTIAIVGVIVAAILLATLGVISTIGFVIGAVLSGVAGYVGMNISVRANVRTAEAARTSLQAGLTMAFRSGAVTEIGRAHV
;
A
#
# COMPACT_ATOMS: atom_id res chain seq x y z
N MET A 1 -17.61 23.63 5.05
CA MET A 1 -17.24 23.56 3.62
C MET A 1 -15.74 23.64 3.43
N THR A 2 -15.05 24.65 3.95
CA THR A 2 -13.57 24.84 3.79
C THR A 2 -12.74 23.65 4.26
N THR A 3 -13.09 23.05 5.40
CA THR A 3 -12.37 21.88 5.96
C THR A 3 -12.43 20.65 5.05
N VAL A 4 -13.59 20.43 4.40
CA VAL A 4 -13.75 19.29 3.47
C VAL A 4 -12.89 19.49 2.21
N TYR A 5 -12.87 20.71 1.66
CA TYR A 5 -12.01 21.01 0.52
C TYR A 5 -10.53 20.88 0.86
N LEU A 6 -10.11 21.32 2.04
CA LEU A 6 -8.74 21.16 2.51
C LEU A 6 -8.37 19.66 2.62
N ALA A 7 -9.25 18.86 3.21
CA ALA A 7 -9.03 17.41 3.31
C ALA A 7 -8.91 16.75 1.94
N MET A 8 -9.78 17.11 1.00
CA MET A 8 -9.72 16.59 -0.38
C MET A 8 -8.41 16.98 -1.09
N ILE A 9 -7.98 18.24 -0.96
CA ILE A 9 -6.72 18.72 -1.55
C ILE A 9 -5.54 17.95 -0.95
N CYS A 10 -5.48 17.78 0.38
CA CYS A 10 -4.43 17.01 1.04
C CYS A 10 -4.43 15.55 0.55
N GLY A 11 -5.60 14.94 0.37
CA GLY A 11 -5.73 13.59 -0.17
C GLY A 11 -5.18 13.45 -1.59
N VAL A 12 -5.51 14.39 -2.47
CA VAL A 12 -5.00 14.41 -3.84
C VAL A 12 -3.48 14.59 -3.87
N ILE A 13 -2.94 15.51 -3.07
CA ILE A 13 -1.49 15.74 -2.96
C ILE A 13 -0.79 14.47 -2.46
N ALA A 14 -1.35 13.79 -1.47
CA ALA A 14 -0.80 12.56 -0.91
C ALA A 14 -0.77 11.42 -1.96
N VAL A 15 -1.84 11.25 -2.74
CA VAL A 15 -1.89 10.25 -3.83
C VAL A 15 -0.85 10.56 -4.91
N LEU A 16 -0.73 11.83 -5.33
CA LEU A 16 0.28 12.25 -6.31
C LEU A 16 1.70 12.01 -5.79
N TYR A 17 1.97 12.37 -4.54
CA TYR A 17 3.26 12.11 -3.90
C TYR A 17 3.56 10.61 -3.83
N GLY A 18 2.59 9.79 -3.40
CA GLY A 18 2.71 8.33 -3.36
C GLY A 18 3.02 7.73 -4.73
N PHE A 19 2.36 8.23 -5.79
CA PHE A 19 2.59 7.76 -7.16
C PHE A 19 3.99 8.12 -7.67
N VAL A 20 4.44 9.36 -7.48
CA VAL A 20 5.78 9.82 -7.89
C VAL A 20 6.86 9.05 -7.13
N THR A 21 6.71 8.94 -5.81
CA THR A 21 7.67 8.23 -4.95
C THR A 21 7.73 6.75 -5.28
N SER A 22 6.60 6.11 -5.57
CA SER A 22 6.55 4.71 -6.01
C SER A 22 7.35 4.50 -7.29
N ARG A 23 7.21 5.40 -8.27
CA ARG A 23 7.99 5.34 -9.51
C ARG A 23 9.49 5.51 -9.25
N GLN A 24 9.87 6.43 -8.38
CA GLN A 24 11.28 6.65 -8.03
C GLN A 24 11.89 5.42 -7.33
N VAL A 25 11.16 4.82 -6.38
CA VAL A 25 11.59 3.61 -5.68
C VAL A 25 11.75 2.44 -6.67
N LEU A 26 10.77 2.23 -7.53
CA LEU A 26 10.79 1.11 -8.50
C LEU A 26 11.82 1.30 -9.62
N ALA A 27 12.22 2.52 -9.92
CA ALA A 27 13.27 2.84 -10.89
C ALA A 27 14.69 2.63 -10.34
N ALA A 28 14.87 2.52 -9.02
CA ALA A 28 16.16 2.26 -8.40
C ALA A 28 16.67 0.85 -8.71
N SER A 29 17.99 0.68 -8.70
CA SER A 29 18.66 -0.59 -9.01
C SER A 29 18.17 -1.72 -8.09
N PRO A 30 17.77 -2.87 -8.64
CA PRO A 30 17.38 -4.05 -7.85
C PRO A 30 18.58 -4.88 -7.37
N GLY A 31 19.82 -4.42 -7.60
CA GLY A 31 21.05 -5.12 -7.20
C GLY A 31 21.45 -6.25 -8.15
N ASN A 32 22.33 -7.14 -7.65
CA ASN A 32 22.88 -8.25 -8.44
C ASN A 32 21.87 -9.41 -8.61
N ALA A 33 22.22 -10.39 -9.47
CA ALA A 33 21.35 -11.53 -9.79
C ALA A 33 20.90 -12.29 -8.54
N LYS A 34 21.80 -12.58 -7.59
CA LYS A 34 21.47 -13.30 -6.35
C LYS A 34 20.45 -12.53 -5.48
N MET A 35 20.58 -11.20 -5.42
CA MET A 35 19.60 -10.36 -4.70
C MET A 35 18.24 -10.38 -5.37
N GLN A 36 18.21 -10.40 -6.71
CA GLN A 36 16.97 -10.49 -7.48
C GLN A 36 16.30 -11.84 -7.33
N ASP A 37 17.03 -12.95 -7.27
CA ASP A 37 16.49 -14.29 -7.05
C ASP A 37 15.82 -14.38 -5.67
N ILE A 38 16.48 -13.86 -4.63
CA ILE A 38 15.91 -13.81 -3.28
C ILE A 38 14.66 -12.90 -3.28
N ALA A 39 14.71 -11.75 -3.93
CA ALA A 39 13.58 -10.84 -4.02
C ALA A 39 12.39 -11.45 -4.77
N ALA A 40 12.64 -12.27 -5.79
CA ALA A 40 11.59 -12.99 -6.51
C ALA A 40 10.87 -14.00 -5.60
N ALA A 41 11.62 -14.77 -4.81
CA ALA A 41 11.04 -15.70 -3.84
C ALA A 41 10.20 -14.98 -2.77
N ILE A 42 10.67 -13.84 -2.26
CA ILE A 42 9.92 -13.01 -1.31
C ILE A 42 8.63 -12.46 -1.96
N GLN A 43 8.70 -12.01 -3.21
CA GLN A 43 7.53 -11.51 -3.94
C GLN A 43 6.49 -12.61 -4.18
N GLU A 44 6.93 -13.82 -4.49
CA GLU A 44 6.04 -14.97 -4.65
C GLU A 44 5.30 -15.31 -3.34
N GLY A 45 6.03 -15.38 -2.23
CA GLY A 45 5.45 -15.59 -0.90
C GLY A 45 4.47 -14.49 -0.51
N ALA A 46 4.83 -13.22 -0.76
CA ALA A 46 3.95 -12.07 -0.50
C ALA A 46 2.68 -12.11 -1.34
N LYS A 47 2.77 -12.49 -2.62
CA LYS A 47 1.61 -12.64 -3.51
C LYS A 47 0.65 -13.73 -3.03
N ALA A 48 1.18 -14.88 -2.61
CA ALA A 48 0.39 -15.97 -2.05
C ALA A 48 -0.31 -15.55 -0.74
N TYR A 49 0.43 -14.91 0.16
CA TYR A 49 -0.10 -14.37 1.42
C TYR A 49 -1.22 -13.35 1.18
N LEU A 50 -0.98 -12.35 0.33
CA LEU A 50 -1.97 -11.33 -0.01
C LEU A 50 -3.23 -11.96 -0.61
N GLY A 51 -3.09 -12.89 -1.56
CA GLY A 51 -4.24 -13.56 -2.16
C GLY A 51 -5.13 -14.23 -1.13
N ARG A 52 -4.53 -14.96 -0.17
CA ARG A 52 -5.27 -15.63 0.90
C ARG A 52 -5.89 -14.63 1.89
N GLN A 53 -5.14 -13.62 2.29
CA GLN A 53 -5.62 -12.60 3.22
C GLN A 53 -6.78 -11.80 2.65
N TYR A 54 -6.68 -11.34 1.39
CA TYR A 54 -7.73 -10.56 0.75
C TYR A 54 -9.00 -11.38 0.51
N THR A 55 -8.88 -12.66 0.23
CA THR A 55 -10.05 -13.55 0.16
C THR A 55 -10.77 -13.61 1.51
N THR A 56 -10.03 -13.78 2.60
CA THR A 56 -10.61 -13.81 3.95
C THR A 56 -11.28 -12.47 4.30
N ILE A 57 -10.59 -11.35 4.02
CA ILE A 57 -11.12 -10.00 4.25
C ILE A 57 -12.39 -9.76 3.43
N ALA A 58 -12.44 -10.21 2.18
CA ALA A 58 -13.63 -10.07 1.35
C ALA A 58 -14.83 -10.84 1.93
N ILE A 59 -14.62 -12.08 2.40
CA ILE A 59 -15.70 -12.88 3.02
C ILE A 59 -16.22 -12.18 4.28
N VAL A 60 -15.31 -11.76 5.18
CA VAL A 60 -15.70 -11.05 6.41
C VAL A 60 -16.36 -9.71 6.07
N GLY A 61 -15.83 -9.00 5.08
CA GLY A 61 -16.40 -7.73 4.62
C GLY A 61 -17.83 -7.85 4.11
N VAL A 62 -18.14 -8.92 3.37
CA VAL A 62 -19.52 -9.19 2.91
C VAL A 62 -20.46 -9.47 4.10
N ILE A 63 -20.01 -10.24 5.09
CA ILE A 63 -20.80 -10.51 6.30
C ILE A 63 -21.07 -9.21 7.06
N VAL A 64 -20.05 -8.39 7.27
CA VAL A 64 -20.21 -7.09 7.96
C VAL A 64 -21.12 -6.16 7.16
N ALA A 65 -20.98 -6.09 5.84
CA ALA A 65 -21.85 -5.30 4.98
C ALA A 65 -23.33 -5.73 5.10
N ALA A 66 -23.61 -7.03 5.17
CA ALA A 66 -24.96 -7.55 5.36
C ALA A 66 -25.54 -7.15 6.73
N ILE A 67 -24.74 -7.22 7.79
CA ILE A 67 -25.14 -6.77 9.14
C ILE A 67 -25.43 -5.26 9.14
N LEU A 68 -24.55 -4.46 8.53
CA LEU A 68 -24.73 -3.01 8.43
C LEU A 68 -25.98 -2.65 7.64
N LEU A 69 -26.26 -3.38 6.56
CA LEU A 69 -27.46 -3.18 5.76
C LEU A 69 -28.72 -3.41 6.59
N ALA A 70 -28.74 -4.45 7.41
CA ALA A 70 -29.88 -4.81 8.24
C ALA A 70 -30.07 -3.86 9.44
N THR A 71 -28.99 -3.29 9.98
CA THR A 71 -29.02 -2.48 11.22
C THR A 71 -28.99 -0.97 10.97
N LEU A 72 -28.12 -0.50 10.08
CA LEU A 72 -27.83 0.92 9.83
C LEU A 72 -28.31 1.42 8.46
N GLY A 73 -28.82 0.53 7.63
CA GLY A 73 -29.41 0.86 6.34
C GLY A 73 -28.41 1.07 5.21
N VAL A 74 -28.94 1.40 4.03
CA VAL A 74 -28.23 1.39 2.76
C VAL A 74 -27.07 2.40 2.70
N ILE A 75 -27.27 3.62 3.20
CA ILE A 75 -26.29 4.70 3.09
C ILE A 75 -25.00 4.34 3.84
N SER A 76 -25.13 3.84 5.07
CA SER A 76 -24.00 3.41 5.90
C SER A 76 -23.26 2.23 5.27
N THR A 77 -23.99 1.30 4.68
CA THR A 77 -23.41 0.14 3.99
C THR A 77 -22.63 0.56 2.75
N ILE A 78 -23.13 1.47 1.94
CA ILE A 78 -22.41 2.01 0.79
C ILE A 78 -21.12 2.69 1.23
N GLY A 79 -21.16 3.52 2.28
CA GLY A 79 -19.97 4.16 2.85
C GLY A 79 -18.94 3.13 3.31
N PHE A 80 -19.37 2.08 4.01
CA PHE A 80 -18.50 0.99 4.44
C PHE A 80 -17.85 0.27 3.25
N VAL A 81 -18.63 -0.09 2.22
CA VAL A 81 -18.10 -0.81 1.04
C VAL A 81 -17.07 0.03 0.29
N ILE A 82 -17.36 1.32 0.09
CA ILE A 82 -16.40 2.23 -0.56
C ILE A 82 -15.11 2.32 0.26
N GLY A 83 -15.20 2.53 1.57
CA GLY A 83 -14.03 2.59 2.46
C GLY A 83 -13.24 1.28 2.45
N ALA A 84 -13.91 0.14 2.55
CA ALA A 84 -13.28 -1.18 2.53
C ALA A 84 -12.53 -1.45 1.21
N VAL A 85 -13.12 -1.08 0.07
CA VAL A 85 -12.49 -1.23 -1.24
C VAL A 85 -11.27 -0.32 -1.37
N LEU A 86 -11.39 0.97 -1.01
CA LEU A 86 -10.28 1.92 -1.07
C LEU A 86 -9.13 1.51 -0.15
N SER A 87 -9.45 1.08 1.08
CA SER A 87 -8.47 0.55 2.02
C SER A 87 -7.76 -0.70 1.49
N GLY A 88 -8.53 -1.63 0.92
CA GLY A 88 -7.98 -2.83 0.28
C GLY A 88 -7.02 -2.50 -0.85
N VAL A 89 -7.39 -1.59 -1.75
CA VAL A 89 -6.53 -1.15 -2.86
C VAL A 89 -5.25 -0.49 -2.33
N ALA A 90 -5.36 0.42 -1.36
CA ALA A 90 -4.21 1.10 -0.76
C ALA A 90 -3.25 0.09 -0.10
N GLY A 91 -3.77 -0.86 0.68
CA GLY A 91 -2.98 -1.91 1.32
C GLY A 91 -2.28 -2.82 0.30
N TYR A 92 -2.99 -3.22 -0.77
CA TYR A 92 -2.42 -4.05 -1.83
C TYR A 92 -1.27 -3.34 -2.57
N VAL A 93 -1.47 -2.08 -2.96
CA VAL A 93 -0.45 -1.27 -3.63
C VAL A 93 0.74 -1.05 -2.71
N GLY A 94 0.51 -0.66 -1.46
CA GLY A 94 1.56 -0.44 -0.47
C GLY A 94 2.43 -1.69 -0.26
N MET A 95 1.82 -2.86 -0.07
CA MET A 95 2.53 -4.11 0.11
C MET A 95 3.35 -4.49 -1.14
N ASN A 96 2.79 -4.34 -2.35
CA ASN A 96 3.51 -4.62 -3.59
C ASN A 96 4.75 -3.74 -3.74
N ILE A 97 4.64 -2.45 -3.39
CA ILE A 97 5.77 -1.53 -3.45
C ILE A 97 6.80 -1.87 -2.37
N SER A 98 6.36 -2.12 -1.15
CA SER A 98 7.23 -2.47 -0.02
C SER A 98 8.08 -3.71 -0.31
N VAL A 99 7.48 -4.79 -0.79
CA VAL A 99 8.19 -6.03 -1.11
C VAL A 99 9.23 -5.82 -2.22
N ARG A 100 8.93 -4.99 -3.21
CA ARG A 100 9.87 -4.65 -4.28
C ARG A 100 10.93 -3.64 -3.85
N ALA A 101 10.65 -2.81 -2.86
CA ALA A 101 11.57 -1.83 -2.32
C ALA A 101 12.66 -2.47 -1.44
N ASN A 102 12.38 -3.61 -0.80
CA ASN A 102 13.31 -4.27 0.11
C ASN A 102 14.68 -4.55 -0.53
N VAL A 103 14.69 -5.14 -1.73
CA VAL A 103 15.94 -5.43 -2.44
C VAL A 103 16.68 -4.16 -2.87
N ARG A 104 15.94 -3.11 -3.21
CA ARG A 104 16.51 -1.80 -3.60
C ARG A 104 17.09 -1.06 -2.41
N THR A 105 16.47 -1.19 -1.25
CA THR A 105 17.00 -0.67 0.02
C THR A 105 18.30 -1.39 0.38
N ALA A 106 18.33 -2.72 0.25
CA ALA A 106 19.55 -3.49 0.49
C ALA A 106 20.68 -3.11 -0.48
N GLU A 107 20.38 -2.92 -1.76
CA GLU A 107 21.38 -2.48 -2.74
C GLU A 107 21.87 -1.04 -2.46
N ALA A 108 20.98 -0.12 -2.15
CA ALA A 108 21.33 1.25 -1.77
C ALA A 108 22.21 1.29 -0.51
N ALA A 109 21.95 0.43 0.47
CA ALA A 109 22.72 0.33 1.70
C ALA A 109 24.16 -0.18 1.48
N ARG A 110 24.41 -0.89 0.38
CA ARG A 110 25.79 -1.27 -0.02
C ARG A 110 26.63 -0.07 -0.45
N THR A 111 25.99 0.97 -0.94
CA THR A 111 26.68 2.20 -1.35
C THR A 111 26.95 3.12 -0.16
N SER A 112 25.93 3.35 0.67
CA SER A 112 26.05 4.11 1.91
C SER A 112 24.85 3.89 2.82
N LEU A 113 25.03 4.07 4.13
CA LEU A 113 23.94 4.03 5.10
C LEU A 113 22.86 5.06 4.76
N GLN A 114 23.27 6.26 4.37
CA GLN A 114 22.34 7.34 4.03
C GLN A 114 21.48 7.00 2.80
N ALA A 115 22.05 6.37 1.79
CA ALA A 115 21.32 5.92 0.61
C ALA A 115 20.28 4.84 0.97
N GLY A 116 20.68 3.87 1.81
CA GLY A 116 19.77 2.84 2.33
C GLY A 116 18.62 3.42 3.13
N LEU A 117 18.90 4.34 4.07
CA LEU A 117 17.88 5.01 4.87
C LEU A 117 16.92 5.84 4.02
N THR A 118 17.44 6.59 3.04
CA THR A 118 16.60 7.38 2.13
C THR A 118 15.65 6.48 1.33
N MET A 119 16.14 5.34 0.84
CA MET A 119 15.32 4.38 0.11
C MET A 119 14.26 3.74 1.00
N ALA A 120 14.63 3.32 2.22
CA ALA A 120 13.70 2.77 3.20
C ALA A 120 12.60 3.77 3.58
N PHE A 121 12.99 5.02 3.85
CA PHE A 121 12.04 6.09 4.18
C PHE A 121 11.05 6.36 3.04
N ARG A 122 11.52 6.45 1.81
CA ARG A 122 10.65 6.68 0.64
C ARG A 122 9.67 5.54 0.43
N SER A 123 10.12 4.30 0.57
CA SER A 123 9.21 3.14 0.43
C SER A 123 8.20 3.06 1.58
N GLY A 124 8.61 3.36 2.80
CA GLY A 124 7.72 3.45 3.96
C GLY A 124 6.68 4.55 3.82
N ALA A 125 7.09 5.74 3.36
CA ALA A 125 6.17 6.86 3.13
C ALA A 125 5.04 6.51 2.15
N VAL A 126 5.33 5.75 1.08
CA VAL A 126 4.28 5.29 0.15
C VAL A 126 3.26 4.40 0.85
N THR A 127 3.72 3.51 1.74
CA THR A 127 2.85 2.59 2.48
C THR A 127 2.01 3.34 3.52
N GLU A 128 2.62 4.25 4.26
CA GLU A 128 1.93 5.01 5.32
C GLU A 128 0.95 6.04 4.75
N ILE A 129 1.27 6.71 3.65
CA ILE A 129 0.34 7.63 2.99
C ILE A 129 -0.91 6.88 2.51
N GLY A 130 -0.77 5.65 2.00
CA GLY A 130 -1.90 4.80 1.66
C GLY A 130 -2.78 4.44 2.87
N ARG A 131 -2.20 4.33 4.07
CA ARG A 131 -2.91 3.98 5.32
C ARG A 131 -3.54 5.17 6.03
N ALA A 132 -2.99 6.36 5.88
CA ALA A 132 -3.47 7.57 6.55
C ALA A 132 -4.83 8.09 6.01
N HIS A 133 -5.35 7.50 4.95
CA HIS A 133 -6.59 7.91 4.28
C HIS A 133 -7.75 6.94 4.54
N VAL A 134 -7.61 6.00 5.45
CA VAL A 134 -8.59 5.04 5.93
C VAL A 134 -8.85 5.25 7.42
#